data_f7bcfe744e2a312c617713e355a28bc8
#
_entry.id   f7bcfe744e2a312c617713e355a28bc8
#
_cell.length_a   1.000
_cell.length_b   1.000
_cell.length_c   1.000
_cell.angle_alpha   90.00
_cell.angle_beta   90.00
_cell.angle_gamma   90.00
#
_symmetry.space_group_name_H-M   'P 1'
#
loop_
_entity.id
_entity.type
_entity.pdbx_description
1 polymer ?
#
loop_
_entity_poly.entity_id
_entity_poly.type
_entity_poly.pdbx_seq_one_letter_code
_entity_poly.pdbx_strand_id
1 'polypeptide(L)'
;FFIENINGEFNEIARLDKHITDQGITLVEFPNNGKGFTRYGEIDEGGDHFLQPSVAAALFGAIHDIYQYDNSIMIQLGDMSAFNGNKPGTAHNGGSTSHVNGRNIDVRYIRSDRKLSPLTVDDPNFDKSANQKMVDSFYKYGFKSQLSYPMTQDGWIVNHTKSFKNHHHHLHIQGFSPTIINKKL
;
A
#
# COMPACT_ATOMS: atom_id res chain seq x y z
N PHE A 1 12.99 5.93 9.32
CA PHE A 1 12.41 4.59 9.31
C PHE A 1 13.51 3.56 9.30
N PHE A 2 13.38 2.52 10.11
CA PHE A 2 14.38 1.47 10.28
C PHE A 2 13.71 0.10 10.18
N ILE A 3 14.44 -0.88 9.63
CA ILE A 3 14.06 -2.29 9.67
C ILE A 3 15.10 -3.03 10.53
N GLU A 4 14.62 -3.79 11.52
CA GLU A 4 15.44 -4.70 12.31
C GLU A 4 15.75 -5.96 11.49
N ASN A 5 17.03 -6.30 11.34
CA ASN A 5 17.44 -7.53 10.67
C ASN A 5 17.40 -8.73 11.65
N ILE A 6 17.71 -9.92 11.15
CA ILE A 6 17.70 -11.17 11.95
C ILE A 6 18.68 -11.14 13.13
N ASN A 7 19.72 -10.30 13.09
CA ASN A 7 20.72 -10.15 14.15
C ASN A 7 20.33 -9.08 15.18
N GLY A 8 19.16 -8.43 15.04
CA GLY A 8 18.71 -7.35 15.91
C GLY A 8 19.29 -5.97 15.57
N GLU A 9 19.98 -5.84 14.43
CA GLU A 9 20.53 -4.55 13.99
C GLU A 9 19.47 -3.75 13.24
N PHE A 10 19.45 -2.43 13.45
CA PHE A 10 18.53 -1.52 12.79
C PHE A 10 19.18 -0.88 11.56
N ASN A 11 18.63 -1.17 10.38
CA ASN A 11 19.06 -0.56 9.12
C ASN A 11 18.10 0.57 8.73
N GLU A 12 18.61 1.79 8.54
CA GLU A 12 17.82 2.91 8.05
C GLU A 12 17.39 2.65 6.60
N ILE A 13 16.08 2.74 6.35
CA ILE A 13 15.48 2.54 5.01
C ILE A 13 15.03 3.85 4.39
N ALA A 14 14.60 4.81 5.19
CA ALA A 14 14.16 6.12 4.73
C ALA A 14 14.18 7.16 5.85
N ARG A 15 14.45 8.40 5.47
CA ARG A 15 14.27 9.58 6.31
C ARG A 15 13.32 10.52 5.60
N LEU A 16 12.14 10.74 6.19
CA LEU A 16 11.07 11.53 5.61
C LEU A 16 10.74 12.70 6.54
N ASP A 17 10.58 13.88 5.95
CA ASP A 17 10.17 15.06 6.68
C ASP A 17 8.70 15.00 7.05
N LYS A 18 8.38 15.45 8.26
CA LYS A 18 7.02 15.49 8.78
C LYS A 18 6.45 16.90 8.61
N HIS A 19 5.19 16.98 8.28
CA HIS A 19 4.41 18.20 8.42
C HIS A 19 3.11 17.94 9.18
N ILE A 20 2.49 19.00 9.67
CA ILE A 20 1.22 18.93 10.40
C ILE A 20 0.18 19.67 9.57
N THR A 21 -0.92 19.03 9.23
CA THR A 21 -2.04 19.64 8.51
C THR A 21 -2.80 20.62 9.42
N ASP A 22 -3.64 21.48 8.82
CA ASP A 22 -4.52 22.38 9.57
C ASP A 22 -5.48 21.65 10.52
N GLN A 23 -5.73 20.37 10.26
CA GLN A 23 -6.54 19.47 11.10
C GLN A 23 -5.72 18.81 12.24
N GLY A 24 -4.43 19.14 12.38
CA GLY A 24 -3.55 18.57 13.40
C GLY A 24 -3.03 17.16 13.09
N ILE A 25 -3.17 16.68 11.85
CA ILE A 25 -2.71 15.36 11.46
C ILE A 25 -1.25 15.46 11.01
N THR A 26 -0.39 14.62 11.59
CA THR A 26 1.00 14.51 11.13
C THR A 26 1.08 13.58 9.92
N LEU A 27 1.65 14.07 8.83
CA LEU A 27 1.88 13.33 7.60
C LEU A 27 3.36 13.36 7.19
N VAL A 28 3.76 12.40 6.37
CA VAL A 28 5.02 12.35 5.63
C VAL A 28 4.71 12.08 4.17
N GLU A 29 5.49 12.65 3.27
CA GLU A 29 5.43 12.29 1.85
C GLU A 29 6.12 10.94 1.65
N PHE A 30 5.38 9.96 1.12
CA PHE A 30 5.95 8.65 0.80
C PHE A 30 6.68 8.74 -0.55
N PRO A 31 7.89 8.18 -0.68
CA PRO A 31 8.68 8.34 -1.90
C PRO A 31 8.01 7.68 -3.10
N ASN A 32 8.20 8.27 -4.29
CA ASN A 32 7.65 7.75 -5.54
C ASN A 32 8.26 6.41 -5.99
N ASN A 33 9.47 6.09 -5.53
CA ASN A 33 10.15 4.84 -5.84
C ASN A 33 11.16 4.48 -4.75
N GLY A 34 11.52 3.20 -4.71
CA GLY A 34 12.50 2.66 -3.79
C GLY A 34 12.72 1.17 -4.02
N LYS A 35 13.44 0.54 -3.12
CA LYS A 35 13.71 -0.88 -3.22
C LYS A 35 12.40 -1.68 -3.08
N GLY A 36 12.01 -2.38 -4.16
CA GLY A 36 10.82 -3.22 -4.20
C GLY A 36 9.50 -2.47 -4.45
N PHE A 37 9.53 -1.17 -4.73
CA PHE A 37 8.30 -0.43 -5.06
C PHE A 37 8.53 0.73 -6.02
N THR A 38 7.46 1.10 -6.70
CA THR A 38 7.37 2.30 -7.53
C THR A 38 5.95 2.84 -7.47
N ARG A 39 5.79 4.10 -7.81
CA ARG A 39 4.49 4.73 -7.99
C ARG A 39 3.90 4.41 -9.37
N TYR A 40 2.59 4.38 -9.49
CA TYR A 40 1.87 4.43 -10.77
C TYR A 40 0.86 5.60 -10.77
N GLY A 41 0.45 5.99 -11.98
CA GLY A 41 -0.43 7.15 -12.17
C GLY A 41 0.31 8.47 -12.20
N GLU A 42 -0.45 9.53 -12.46
CA GLU A 42 0.01 10.91 -12.41
C GLU A 42 -0.17 11.47 -10.99
N ILE A 43 0.59 12.51 -10.64
CA ILE A 43 0.43 13.17 -9.35
C ILE A 43 -0.80 14.06 -9.42
N ASP A 44 -1.76 13.82 -8.54
CA ASP A 44 -2.93 14.66 -8.40
C ASP A 44 -2.62 16.07 -7.86
N GLU A 45 -3.48 17.03 -8.17
CA GLU A 45 -3.38 18.37 -7.59
C GLU A 45 -3.44 18.28 -6.05
N GLY A 46 -2.48 18.92 -5.38
CA GLY A 46 -2.30 18.85 -3.92
C GLY A 46 -1.55 17.59 -3.44
N GLY A 47 -1.04 16.78 -4.37
CA GLY A 47 -0.36 15.53 -4.07
C GLY A 47 -1.32 14.39 -3.71
N ASP A 48 -0.79 13.17 -3.68
CA ASP A 48 -1.55 11.95 -3.45
C ASP A 48 -0.73 10.85 -2.76
N HIS A 49 0.44 11.18 -2.20
CA HIS A 49 1.38 10.24 -1.60
C HIS A 49 1.69 10.55 -0.13
N PHE A 50 0.71 11.09 0.62
CA PHE A 50 0.93 11.46 2.01
C PHE A 50 0.31 10.44 2.97
N LEU A 51 1.11 9.97 3.92
CA LEU A 51 0.74 8.96 4.92
C LEU A 51 1.06 9.43 6.34
N GLN A 52 0.32 8.92 7.32
CA GLN A 52 0.76 9.01 8.71
C GLN A 52 2.09 8.26 8.89
N PRO A 53 3.03 8.73 9.74
CA PRO A 53 4.33 8.11 9.90
C PRO A 53 4.28 6.62 10.26
N SER A 54 3.33 6.20 11.09
CA SER A 54 3.13 4.80 11.46
C SER A 54 2.63 3.94 10.30
N VAL A 55 1.77 4.50 9.45
CA VAL A 55 1.28 3.84 8.23
C VAL A 55 2.42 3.69 7.21
N ALA A 56 3.22 4.74 7.02
CA ALA A 56 4.41 4.69 6.17
C ALA A 56 5.42 3.64 6.64
N ALA A 57 5.67 3.56 7.95
CA ALA A 57 6.54 2.54 8.53
C ALA A 57 6.04 1.11 8.25
N ALA A 58 4.73 0.87 8.43
CA ALA A 58 4.11 -0.41 8.15
C ALA A 58 4.18 -0.78 6.66
N LEU A 59 3.96 0.21 5.78
CA LEU A 59 4.07 0.02 4.34
C LEU A 59 5.50 -0.38 3.92
N PHE A 60 6.53 0.32 4.43
CA PHE A 60 7.93 -0.08 4.20
C PHE A 60 8.21 -1.50 4.70
N GLY A 61 7.71 -1.88 5.87
CA GLY A 61 7.86 -3.22 6.43
C GLY A 61 7.21 -4.30 5.53
N ALA A 62 5.99 -4.05 5.06
CA ALA A 62 5.29 -4.97 4.16
C ALA A 62 6.00 -5.10 2.80
N ILE A 63 6.45 -4.00 2.21
CA ILE A 63 7.22 -3.99 0.96
C ILE A 63 8.53 -4.79 1.13
N HIS A 64 9.22 -4.59 2.25
CA HIS A 64 10.43 -5.34 2.55
C HIS A 64 10.16 -6.85 2.65
N ASP A 65 9.10 -7.25 3.34
CA ASP A 65 8.70 -8.66 3.48
C ASP A 65 8.36 -9.31 2.12
N ILE A 66 7.73 -8.56 1.22
CA ILE A 66 7.45 -9.00 -0.16
C ILE A 66 8.75 -9.11 -0.97
N TYR A 67 9.63 -8.11 -0.87
CA TYR A 67 10.93 -8.12 -1.55
C TYR A 67 11.83 -9.27 -1.10
N GLN A 68 11.79 -9.66 0.17
CA GLN A 68 12.51 -10.82 0.68
C GLN A 68 11.92 -12.16 0.17
N TYR A 69 10.62 -12.19 -0.11
CA TYR A 69 9.97 -13.36 -0.71
C TYR A 69 10.36 -13.54 -2.19
N ASP A 70 10.31 -12.45 -2.98
CA ASP A 70 10.69 -12.44 -4.39
C ASP A 70 11.16 -11.04 -4.78
N ASN A 71 12.47 -10.87 -4.98
CA ASN A 71 13.08 -9.59 -5.28
C ASN A 71 12.85 -9.10 -6.72
N SER A 72 12.21 -9.89 -7.56
CA SER A 72 11.72 -9.48 -8.88
C SER A 72 10.38 -8.73 -8.81
N ILE A 73 9.68 -8.81 -7.68
CA ILE A 73 8.42 -8.10 -7.47
C ILE A 73 8.69 -6.62 -7.21
N MET A 74 8.01 -5.78 -7.99
CA MET A 74 7.94 -4.33 -7.81
C MET A 74 6.50 -3.95 -7.46
N ILE A 75 6.26 -3.57 -6.21
CA ILE A 75 4.94 -3.12 -5.75
C ILE A 75 4.63 -1.77 -6.37
N GLN A 76 3.50 -1.65 -7.02
CA GLN A 76 3.05 -0.42 -7.66
C GLN A 76 2.03 0.28 -6.77
N LEU A 77 2.41 1.42 -6.18
CA LEU A 77 1.63 2.21 -5.25
C LEU A 77 0.86 3.31 -6.00
N GLY A 78 -0.40 3.44 -5.70
CA GLY A 78 -1.29 4.50 -6.21
C GLY A 78 -1.68 5.50 -5.12
N ASP A 79 -2.93 5.92 -5.14
CA ASP A 79 -3.44 6.99 -4.29
C ASP A 79 -3.30 6.68 -2.80
N MET A 80 -2.88 7.71 -2.08
CA MET A 80 -2.87 7.80 -0.62
C MET A 80 -3.70 9.02 -0.22
N SER A 81 -3.25 9.91 0.65
CA SER A 81 -3.92 11.19 0.86
C SER A 81 -3.16 12.35 0.22
N ALA A 82 -3.84 13.48 0.05
CA ALA A 82 -3.22 14.73 -0.33
C ALA A 82 -2.39 15.32 0.82
N PHE A 83 -1.56 16.32 0.53
CA PHE A 83 -0.70 17.02 1.49
C PHE A 83 -1.48 17.54 2.72
N ASN A 84 -2.69 18.05 2.52
CA ASN A 84 -3.55 18.58 3.59
C ASN A 84 -4.34 17.47 4.34
N GLY A 85 -4.14 16.21 4.02
CA GLY A 85 -4.85 15.07 4.61
C GLY A 85 -6.23 14.79 4.00
N ASN A 86 -6.65 15.55 3.00
CA ASN A 86 -7.89 15.29 2.26
C ASN A 86 -7.66 14.18 1.20
N LYS A 87 -8.74 13.80 0.53
CA LYS A 87 -8.65 12.91 -0.63
C LYS A 87 -7.82 13.58 -1.73
N PRO A 88 -7.00 12.84 -2.50
CA PRO A 88 -6.29 13.37 -3.63
C PRO A 88 -7.23 13.74 -4.78
N GLY A 89 -6.84 14.75 -5.55
CA GLY A 89 -7.53 15.19 -6.77
C GLY A 89 -8.86 15.90 -6.53
N THR A 90 -9.10 16.95 -7.31
CA THR A 90 -10.40 17.60 -7.37
C THR A 90 -11.20 17.15 -8.60
N ALA A 91 -10.54 16.52 -9.57
CA ALA A 91 -11.05 16.30 -10.91
C ALA A 91 -11.81 14.98 -11.11
N HIS A 92 -11.65 14.00 -10.24
CA HIS A 92 -12.36 12.76 -10.40
C HIS A 92 -13.70 12.79 -9.66
N ASN A 93 -14.74 13.02 -10.40
CA ASN A 93 -16.13 12.86 -9.95
C ASN A 93 -16.29 11.48 -9.30
N GLY A 94 -16.37 11.43 -7.98
CA GLY A 94 -16.56 10.20 -7.22
C GLY A 94 -15.28 9.54 -6.67
N GLY A 95 -14.17 10.26 -6.58
CA GLY A 95 -12.96 9.77 -5.90
C GLY A 95 -13.27 9.21 -4.53
N SER A 96 -12.60 8.12 -4.18
CA SER A 96 -12.80 7.38 -2.93
C SER A 96 -12.79 8.34 -1.73
N THR A 97 -13.87 8.36 -0.96
CA THR A 97 -13.93 9.08 0.32
C THR A 97 -13.00 8.49 1.38
N SER A 98 -12.32 7.39 1.06
CA SER A 98 -11.48 6.62 1.98
C SER A 98 -10.01 7.08 2.01
N HIS A 99 -9.51 7.73 0.94
CA HIS A 99 -8.12 8.23 0.86
C HIS A 99 -7.94 9.56 1.62
N VAL A 100 -8.23 9.54 2.91
CA VAL A 100 -8.09 10.70 3.78
C VAL A 100 -7.20 10.39 4.98
N ASN A 101 -6.59 11.42 5.52
CA ASN A 101 -5.81 11.36 6.76
C ASN A 101 -4.59 10.42 6.71
N GLY A 102 -4.10 10.07 5.51
CA GLY A 102 -2.88 9.28 5.32
C GLY A 102 -2.97 7.85 5.86
N ARG A 103 -4.10 7.16 5.71
CA ARG A 103 -4.34 5.84 6.29
C ARG A 103 -4.63 4.73 5.29
N ASN A 104 -4.89 5.07 4.04
CA ASN A 104 -5.32 4.14 3.00
C ASN A 104 -4.42 4.27 1.77
N ILE A 105 -4.26 3.17 1.04
CA ILE A 105 -3.35 3.10 -0.09
C ILE A 105 -3.96 2.19 -1.16
N ASP A 106 -3.94 2.62 -2.41
CA ASP A 106 -4.22 1.78 -3.56
C ASP A 106 -2.95 1.10 -4.06
N VAL A 107 -3.05 -0.18 -4.41
CA VAL A 107 -1.92 -0.99 -4.86
C VAL A 107 -2.35 -1.81 -6.05
N ARG A 108 -1.61 -1.75 -7.16
CA ARG A 108 -1.87 -2.62 -8.31
C ARG A 108 -1.57 -4.08 -7.98
N TYR A 109 -2.34 -4.97 -8.60
CA TYR A 109 -2.07 -6.40 -8.55
C TYR A 109 -0.78 -6.76 -9.28
N ILE A 110 -0.12 -7.82 -8.79
CA ILE A 110 1.16 -8.32 -9.31
C ILE A 110 0.89 -9.25 -10.49
N ARG A 111 1.62 -9.02 -11.58
CA ARG A 111 1.61 -9.84 -12.79
C ARG A 111 2.63 -10.98 -12.70
N SER A 112 2.32 -12.13 -13.28
CA SER A 112 3.24 -13.26 -13.38
C SER A 112 4.44 -12.97 -14.30
N ASP A 113 4.27 -12.08 -15.30
CA ASP A 113 5.33 -11.63 -16.19
C ASP A 113 6.17 -10.46 -15.64
N ARG A 114 5.87 -10.00 -14.40
CA ARG A 114 6.54 -8.90 -13.69
C ARG A 114 6.53 -7.55 -14.41
N LYS A 115 5.72 -7.38 -15.46
CA LYS A 115 5.54 -6.07 -16.11
C LYS A 115 4.83 -5.09 -15.22
N LEU A 116 5.19 -3.81 -15.32
CA LEU A 116 4.59 -2.70 -14.56
C LEU A 116 3.35 -2.10 -15.28
N SER A 117 2.54 -2.94 -15.90
CA SER A 117 1.30 -2.53 -16.56
C SER A 117 0.08 -2.97 -15.75
N PRO A 118 -1.04 -2.23 -15.80
CA PRO A 118 -2.25 -2.62 -15.09
C PRO A 118 -2.78 -3.96 -15.57
N LEU A 119 -3.49 -4.67 -14.70
CA LEU A 119 -4.28 -5.86 -15.02
C LEU A 119 -5.52 -5.89 -14.13
N THR A 120 -6.44 -6.77 -14.48
CA THR A 120 -7.59 -7.10 -13.62
C THR A 120 -7.40 -8.47 -12.98
N VAL A 121 -8.20 -8.79 -11.97
CA VAL A 121 -8.18 -10.10 -11.31
C VAL A 121 -8.47 -11.27 -12.25
N ASP A 122 -9.15 -11.02 -13.37
CA ASP A 122 -9.48 -12.03 -14.40
C ASP A 122 -8.42 -12.16 -15.50
N ASP A 123 -7.35 -11.34 -15.45
CA ASP A 123 -6.26 -11.41 -16.44
C ASP A 123 -5.47 -12.72 -16.26
N PRO A 124 -5.16 -13.46 -17.35
CA PRO A 124 -4.37 -14.70 -17.27
C PRO A 124 -2.97 -14.50 -16.69
N ASN A 125 -2.44 -13.28 -16.68
CA ASN A 125 -1.19 -12.94 -16.02
C ASN A 125 -1.36 -12.54 -14.54
N PHE A 126 -2.52 -12.66 -13.93
CA PHE A 126 -2.69 -12.42 -12.50
C PHE A 126 -1.93 -13.48 -11.70
N ASP A 127 -0.89 -13.07 -10.98
CA ASP A 127 -0.08 -13.99 -10.15
C ASP A 127 -0.79 -14.24 -8.81
N LYS A 128 -1.57 -15.32 -8.73
CA LYS A 128 -2.34 -15.67 -7.51
C LYS A 128 -1.44 -15.76 -6.27
N SER A 129 -0.28 -16.40 -6.40
CA SER A 129 0.64 -16.62 -5.26
C SER A 129 1.28 -15.33 -4.77
N ALA A 130 1.80 -14.51 -5.71
CA ALA A 130 2.42 -13.24 -5.37
C ALA A 130 1.40 -12.24 -4.80
N ASN A 131 0.17 -12.18 -5.35
CA ASN A 131 -0.89 -11.33 -4.81
C ASN A 131 -1.36 -11.79 -3.44
N GLN A 132 -1.46 -13.10 -3.17
CA GLN A 132 -1.75 -13.60 -1.82
C GLN A 132 -0.63 -13.22 -0.86
N LYS A 133 0.65 -13.40 -1.21
CA LYS A 133 1.79 -12.99 -0.39
C LYS A 133 1.77 -11.48 -0.10
N MET A 134 1.45 -10.67 -1.09
CA MET A 134 1.31 -9.20 -0.93
C MET A 134 0.24 -8.85 0.11
N VAL A 135 -0.95 -9.44 -0.02
CA VAL A 135 -2.06 -9.23 0.92
C VAL A 135 -1.70 -9.70 2.33
N ASP A 136 -1.08 -10.88 2.46
CA ASP A 136 -0.66 -11.43 3.76
C ASP A 136 0.38 -10.54 4.43
N SER A 137 1.30 -9.96 3.65
CA SER A 137 2.30 -9.03 4.17
C SER A 137 1.65 -7.74 4.67
N PHE A 138 0.75 -7.14 3.91
CA PHE A 138 0.00 -5.97 4.40
C PHE A 138 -0.80 -6.30 5.66
N TYR A 139 -1.48 -7.45 5.70
CA TYR A 139 -2.22 -7.89 6.88
C TYR A 139 -1.32 -8.08 8.12
N LYS A 140 -0.15 -8.68 7.94
CA LYS A 140 0.88 -8.85 8.97
C LYS A 140 1.31 -7.51 9.56
N TYR A 141 1.50 -6.49 8.72
CA TYR A 141 1.95 -5.15 9.14
C TYR A 141 0.81 -4.23 9.57
N GLY A 142 -0.40 -4.74 9.76
CA GLY A 142 -1.49 -4.03 10.45
C GLY A 142 -2.61 -3.50 9.55
N PHE A 143 -2.57 -3.70 8.25
CA PHE A 143 -3.68 -3.36 7.36
C PHE A 143 -4.75 -4.46 7.42
N LYS A 144 -5.67 -4.37 8.38
CA LYS A 144 -6.61 -5.44 8.72
C LYS A 144 -7.90 -5.45 7.88
N SER A 145 -8.12 -4.42 7.08
CA SER A 145 -9.25 -4.35 6.16
C SER A 145 -8.72 -4.04 4.76
N GLN A 146 -8.77 -5.03 3.89
CA GLN A 146 -8.31 -4.91 2.51
C GLN A 146 -9.46 -5.21 1.57
N LEU A 147 -9.61 -4.43 0.51
CA LEU A 147 -10.69 -4.57 -0.46
C LEU A 147 -10.13 -5.08 -1.77
N SER A 148 -10.75 -6.14 -2.29
CA SER A 148 -10.42 -6.77 -3.56
C SER A 148 -11.70 -7.08 -4.32
N TYR A 149 -11.61 -7.79 -5.42
CA TYR A 149 -12.73 -8.27 -6.20
C TYR A 149 -12.60 -9.78 -6.41
N PRO A 150 -13.69 -10.56 -6.32
CA PRO A 150 -13.61 -11.98 -6.60
C PRO A 150 -13.32 -12.21 -8.09
N MET A 151 -12.53 -13.22 -8.39
CA MET A 151 -12.34 -13.69 -9.77
C MET A 151 -13.65 -14.31 -10.27
N THR A 152 -14.14 -13.85 -11.43
CA THR A 152 -15.44 -14.27 -11.96
C THR A 152 -15.46 -15.71 -12.42
N GLN A 153 -14.32 -16.27 -12.84
CA GLN A 153 -14.24 -17.62 -13.44
C GLN A 153 -14.22 -18.75 -12.40
N ASP A 154 -13.65 -18.52 -11.22
CA ASP A 154 -13.50 -19.55 -10.18
C ASP A 154 -13.99 -19.11 -8.79
N GLY A 155 -14.50 -17.89 -8.67
CA GLY A 155 -15.00 -17.34 -7.41
C GLY A 155 -13.91 -17.10 -6.35
N TRP A 156 -12.63 -17.23 -6.72
CA TRP A 156 -11.54 -17.09 -5.79
C TRP A 156 -11.40 -15.65 -5.29
N ILE A 157 -11.27 -15.50 -3.98
CA ILE A 157 -11.00 -14.23 -3.32
C ILE A 157 -9.67 -14.37 -2.59
N VAL A 158 -8.80 -13.37 -2.71
CA VAL A 158 -7.54 -13.33 -1.96
C VAL A 158 -7.85 -13.35 -0.46
N ASN A 159 -7.24 -14.27 0.30
CA ASN A 159 -7.44 -14.33 1.76
C ASN A 159 -7.11 -12.99 2.41
N HIS A 160 -7.75 -12.67 3.53
CA HIS A 160 -7.65 -11.37 4.22
C HIS A 160 -8.20 -10.18 3.45
N THR A 161 -8.91 -10.39 2.34
CA THR A 161 -9.63 -9.34 1.64
C THR A 161 -11.14 -9.50 1.77
N LYS A 162 -11.84 -8.41 1.49
CA LYS A 162 -13.31 -8.40 1.33
C LYS A 162 -13.63 -8.02 -0.10
N SER A 163 -14.62 -8.68 -0.68
CA SER A 163 -15.14 -8.30 -1.99
C SER A 163 -15.76 -6.91 -1.93
N PHE A 164 -15.32 -6.05 -2.82
CA PHE A 164 -15.88 -4.72 -2.96
C PHE A 164 -15.91 -4.28 -4.42
N LYS A 165 -17.04 -3.74 -4.86
CA LYS A 165 -17.24 -3.27 -6.24
C LYS A 165 -16.15 -2.25 -6.63
N ASN A 166 -15.71 -2.30 -7.88
CA ASN A 166 -14.68 -1.42 -8.47
C ASN A 166 -13.23 -1.67 -8.01
N HIS A 167 -12.94 -2.83 -7.37
CA HIS A 167 -11.59 -3.23 -6.98
C HIS A 167 -11.02 -4.38 -7.84
N HIS A 168 -11.53 -4.54 -9.06
CA HIS A 168 -11.06 -5.59 -9.98
C HIS A 168 -9.67 -5.31 -10.59
N HIS A 169 -9.18 -4.07 -10.55
CA HIS A 169 -7.90 -3.64 -11.14
C HIS A 169 -6.86 -3.15 -10.12
N HIS A 170 -7.22 -3.10 -8.84
CA HIS A 170 -6.32 -2.76 -7.74
C HIS A 170 -6.81 -3.36 -6.43
N LEU A 171 -5.90 -3.48 -5.49
CA LEU A 171 -6.16 -3.75 -4.08
C LEU A 171 -6.21 -2.42 -3.34
N HIS A 172 -7.25 -2.19 -2.52
CA HIS A 172 -7.32 -1.06 -1.61
C HIS A 172 -7.00 -1.52 -0.20
N ILE A 173 -5.91 -1.03 0.38
CA ILE A 173 -5.49 -1.37 1.75
C ILE A 173 -5.88 -0.26 2.72
N GLN A 174 -6.56 -0.66 3.81
CA GLN A 174 -7.10 0.23 4.83
C GLN A 174 -7.20 -0.47 6.19
N GLY A 175 -7.84 0.17 7.15
CA GLY A 175 -8.09 -0.43 8.47
C GLY A 175 -6.79 -0.65 9.25
N PHE A 176 -5.86 0.32 9.16
CA PHE A 176 -4.59 0.23 9.86
C PHE A 176 -4.78 0.12 11.37
N SER A 177 -4.41 -1.05 11.90
CA SER A 177 -4.48 -1.40 13.32
C SER A 177 -3.27 -2.29 13.66
N PRO A 178 -2.09 -1.72 13.87
CA PRO A 178 -0.88 -2.48 14.13
C PRO A 178 -0.90 -3.09 15.53
N THR A 179 -0.27 -4.26 15.67
CA THR A 179 0.13 -4.76 16.98
C THR A 179 1.43 -4.07 17.38
N ILE A 180 1.37 -3.21 18.38
CA ILE A 180 2.54 -2.51 18.89
C ILE A 180 3.25 -3.44 19.89
N ILE A 181 4.46 -3.85 19.56
CA ILE A 181 5.36 -4.55 20.50
C ILE A 181 6.31 -3.50 21.07
N ASN A 182 6.09 -3.12 22.32
CA ASN A 182 7.04 -2.28 23.04
C ASN A 182 8.25 -3.13 23.45
N LYS A 183 9.29 -3.15 22.62
CA LYS A 183 10.61 -3.62 23.06
C LYS A 183 11.23 -2.50 23.90
N LYS A 184 11.54 -2.77 25.16
CA LYS A 184 12.47 -1.91 25.91
C LYS A 184 13.84 -2.07 25.24
N LEU A 185 14.35 -0.98 24.72
CA LEU A 185 15.72 -0.85 24.25
C LEU A 185 16.67 -0.91 25.43
#